data_fbe627379e8defe2ead5baaf42666004
#
_entry.id   fbe627379e8defe2ead5baaf42666004
#
_cell.length_a   1.000
_cell.length_b   1.000
_cell.length_c   1.000
_cell.angle_alpha   90.00
_cell.angle_beta   90.00
_cell.angle_gamma   90.00
#
_symmetry.space_group_name_H-M   'P 1'
#
loop_
_entity.id
_entity.type
_entity.pdbx_description
1 polymer ?
#
loop_
_entity_poly.entity_id
_entity_poly.type
_entity_poly.pdbx_seq_one_letter_code
_entity_poly.pdbx_strand_id
1 'polypeptide(L)'
;MLNEKNKTSVNNGIAPTIMITALIISVSMIADIKQCENQKVIIKNQQTVISEIAKIKNENVCNTNEFVKEVPIAKTCIIEIPEPEQEIEIQLEVPDCDTSFKAYMDYNYITDDTTAQWELQQIAYTDEYGLRKIGTDYCVAVGSYYSETVGERFKITLDNDSEFTVIISDLKKDEHTDSSNRYSPVYDENGEFYSANVLEFIVDTDQLHSMVTTLGTVSYYNKFEGNIVSIEKIN
;
A
#
# COMPACT_ATOMS: atom_id res chain seq x y z
N MET A 1 59.98 -46.26 -32.37
CA MET A 1 59.76 -45.37 -33.55
C MET A 1 58.30 -44.93 -33.57
N LEU A 2 58.12 -43.65 -33.72
CA LEU A 2 56.89 -42.92 -34.05
C LEU A 2 55.93 -42.51 -32.88
N ASN A 3 56.05 -41.32 -32.69
CA ASN A 3 55.49 -40.30 -31.88
C ASN A 3 54.01 -39.95 -32.39
N GLU A 4 52.99 -40.10 -31.60
CA GLU A 4 51.69 -39.51 -31.90
C GLU A 4 51.39 -38.37 -30.94
N LYS A 5 51.24 -37.20 -31.56
CA LYS A 5 50.96 -35.93 -30.92
C LYS A 5 49.49 -35.89 -30.49
N ASN A 6 49.24 -35.75 -29.19
CA ASN A 6 47.98 -35.37 -28.63
C ASN A 6 47.66 -33.89 -28.99
N LYS A 7 46.64 -33.67 -29.85
CA LYS A 7 45.98 -32.37 -30.04
C LYS A 7 44.89 -32.23 -29.01
N THR A 8 45.11 -31.44 -27.99
CA THR A 8 44.07 -30.96 -27.11
C THR A 8 43.23 -29.90 -27.83
N SER A 9 41.98 -30.24 -28.12
CA SER A 9 40.94 -29.30 -28.56
C SER A 9 40.44 -28.51 -27.35
N VAL A 10 40.77 -27.26 -27.27
CA VAL A 10 40.19 -26.30 -26.30
C VAL A 10 38.82 -25.90 -26.85
N ASN A 11 37.76 -26.42 -26.24
CA ASN A 11 36.40 -26.09 -26.59
C ASN A 11 36.00 -24.77 -25.88
N ASN A 12 35.92 -23.68 -26.62
CA ASN A 12 35.49 -22.37 -26.15
C ASN A 12 33.93 -22.36 -25.94
N GLY A 13 33.47 -22.86 -24.80
CA GLY A 13 32.06 -22.91 -24.42
C GLY A 13 31.57 -21.69 -23.59
N ILE A 14 32.20 -20.53 -23.70
CA ILE A 14 31.87 -19.35 -22.88
C ILE A 14 30.93 -18.34 -23.59
N ALA A 15 30.74 -18.45 -24.90
CA ALA A 15 30.03 -17.42 -25.67
C ALA A 15 28.49 -17.27 -25.43
N PRO A 16 27.69 -18.33 -25.22
CA PRO A 16 26.22 -18.15 -25.13
C PRO A 16 25.76 -17.55 -23.80
N THR A 17 26.39 -17.84 -22.69
CA THR A 17 25.96 -17.37 -21.36
C THR A 17 26.18 -15.86 -21.17
N ILE A 18 27.28 -15.32 -21.70
CA ILE A 18 27.59 -13.87 -21.64
C ILE A 18 26.62 -13.06 -22.52
N MET A 19 26.18 -13.58 -23.65
CA MET A 19 25.22 -12.93 -24.52
C MET A 19 23.82 -12.84 -23.89
N ILE A 20 23.37 -13.88 -23.18
CA ILE A 20 22.04 -13.90 -22.53
C ILE A 20 22.00 -12.93 -21.36
N THR A 21 23.07 -12.86 -20.55
CA THR A 21 23.14 -11.91 -19.43
C THR A 21 23.17 -10.45 -19.91
N ALA A 22 23.91 -10.16 -20.99
CA ALA A 22 23.94 -8.82 -21.59
C ALA A 22 22.57 -8.40 -22.16
N LEU A 23 21.80 -9.33 -22.73
CA LEU A 23 20.46 -9.07 -23.25
C LEU A 23 19.45 -8.77 -22.12
N ILE A 24 19.51 -9.52 -21.02
CA ILE A 24 18.63 -9.30 -19.85
C ILE A 24 18.91 -7.93 -19.23
N ILE A 25 20.18 -7.55 -19.05
CA ILE A 25 20.56 -6.24 -18.52
C ILE A 25 20.07 -5.11 -19.44
N SER A 26 20.16 -5.26 -20.75
CA SER A 26 19.69 -4.25 -21.71
C SER A 26 18.16 -4.06 -21.68
N VAL A 27 17.39 -5.13 -21.50
CA VAL A 27 15.93 -5.07 -21.41
C VAL A 27 15.50 -4.39 -20.10
N SER A 28 16.16 -4.69 -18.99
CA SER A 28 15.91 -4.03 -17.70
C SER A 28 16.21 -2.52 -17.78
N MET A 29 17.35 -2.12 -18.34
CA MET A 29 17.69 -0.72 -18.53
C MET A 29 16.69 0.04 -19.41
N ILE A 30 16.13 -0.60 -20.45
CA ILE A 30 15.11 0.00 -21.33
C ILE A 30 13.80 0.21 -20.56
N ALA A 31 13.42 -0.73 -19.69
CA ALA A 31 12.25 -0.60 -18.84
C ALA A 31 12.38 0.58 -17.86
N ASP A 32 13.54 0.70 -17.21
CA ASP A 32 13.84 1.80 -16.27
C ASP A 32 13.84 3.18 -16.96
N ILE A 33 14.38 3.26 -18.19
CA ILE A 33 14.35 4.49 -18.99
C ILE A 33 12.91 4.90 -19.34
N LYS A 34 12.05 3.96 -19.77
CA LYS A 34 10.65 4.22 -20.06
C LYS A 34 9.87 4.67 -18.83
N GLN A 35 10.13 4.08 -17.69
CA GLN A 35 9.51 4.47 -16.42
C GLN A 35 9.92 5.89 -16.01
N CYS A 36 11.20 6.24 -16.17
CA CYS A 36 11.71 7.60 -15.91
C CYS A 36 11.12 8.63 -16.88
N GLU A 37 10.93 8.30 -18.16
CA GLU A 37 10.28 9.17 -19.14
C GLU A 37 8.80 9.40 -18.81
N ASN A 38 8.07 8.37 -18.41
CA ASN A 38 6.68 8.49 -17.98
C ASN A 38 6.54 9.40 -16.75
N GLN A 39 7.42 9.26 -15.76
CA GLN A 39 7.43 10.14 -14.58
C GLN A 39 7.70 11.60 -14.96
N LYS A 40 8.62 11.88 -15.90
CA LYS A 40 8.88 13.24 -16.41
C LYS A 40 7.65 13.84 -17.07
N VAL A 41 6.88 13.06 -17.82
CA VAL A 41 5.62 13.51 -18.44
C VAL A 41 4.58 13.87 -17.39
N ILE A 42 4.43 13.04 -16.34
CA ILE A 42 3.50 13.30 -15.23
C ILE A 42 3.87 14.59 -14.51
N ILE A 43 5.13 14.78 -14.14
CA ILE A 43 5.63 16.00 -13.48
C ILE A 43 5.38 17.23 -14.33
N LYS A 44 5.65 17.16 -15.63
CA LYS A 44 5.40 18.27 -16.56
C LYS A 44 3.92 18.63 -16.65
N ASN A 45 3.03 17.65 -16.70
CA ASN A 45 1.59 17.87 -16.71
C ASN A 45 1.10 18.50 -15.39
N GLN A 46 1.60 18.06 -14.24
CA GLN A 46 1.31 18.66 -12.93
C GLN A 46 1.77 20.12 -12.86
N GLN A 47 2.98 20.44 -13.34
CA GLN A 47 3.48 21.82 -13.40
C GLN A 47 2.62 22.72 -14.31
N THR A 48 2.11 22.18 -15.41
CA THR A 48 1.21 22.90 -16.30
C THR A 48 -0.11 23.25 -15.60
N VAL A 49 -0.73 22.28 -14.93
CA VAL A 49 -1.96 22.49 -14.16
C VAL A 49 -1.77 23.53 -13.05
N ILE A 50 -0.67 23.46 -12.31
CA ILE A 50 -0.35 24.44 -11.25
C ILE A 50 -0.21 25.85 -11.85
N SER A 51 0.42 25.98 -13.02
CA SER A 51 0.60 27.28 -13.69
C SER A 51 -0.73 27.88 -14.18
N GLU A 52 -1.67 27.04 -14.62
CA GLU A 52 -3.01 27.48 -15.03
C GLU A 52 -3.86 27.90 -13.84
N ILE A 53 -3.82 27.16 -12.72
CA ILE A 53 -4.49 27.55 -11.47
C ILE A 53 -3.95 28.89 -10.96
N ALA A 54 -2.66 29.14 -11.05
CA ALA A 54 -2.04 30.42 -10.67
C ALA A 54 -2.54 31.58 -11.56
N LYS A 55 -2.74 31.36 -12.87
CA LYS A 55 -3.30 32.34 -13.78
C LYS A 55 -4.76 32.68 -13.44
N ILE A 56 -5.59 31.68 -13.18
CA ILE A 56 -6.99 31.86 -12.80
C ILE A 56 -7.10 32.66 -11.48
N LYS A 57 -6.23 32.40 -10.50
CA LYS A 57 -6.18 33.19 -9.26
C LYS A 57 -5.81 34.65 -9.53
N ASN A 58 -4.86 34.94 -10.42
CA ASN A 58 -4.46 36.30 -10.74
C ASN A 58 -5.52 37.05 -11.57
N GLU A 59 -6.23 36.38 -12.46
CA GLU A 59 -7.31 36.99 -13.26
C GLU A 59 -8.52 37.36 -12.38
N ASN A 60 -8.82 36.58 -11.34
CA ASN A 60 -9.90 36.91 -10.38
C ASN A 60 -9.55 38.05 -9.41
N VAL A 61 -8.26 38.41 -9.26
CA VAL A 61 -7.83 39.55 -8.43
C VAL A 61 -7.84 40.87 -9.22
N CYS A 62 -7.76 40.84 -10.58
CA CYS A 62 -7.70 42.04 -11.42
C CYS A 62 -9.06 42.66 -11.78
N ASN A 63 -10.19 42.00 -11.49
CA ASN A 63 -11.53 42.46 -11.90
C ASN A 63 -12.34 43.21 -10.82
N THR A 64 -11.73 43.62 -9.71
CA THR A 64 -12.43 44.34 -8.62
C THR A 64 -12.09 45.82 -8.48
N ASN A 65 -11.40 46.45 -9.47
CA ASN A 65 -11.02 47.88 -9.41
C ASN A 65 -11.63 48.74 -10.51
N GLU A 66 -12.92 48.67 -10.74
CA GLU A 66 -13.64 49.77 -11.38
C GLU A 66 -15.09 49.79 -10.92
N PHE A 67 -15.46 50.81 -10.18
CA PHE A 67 -16.74 51.37 -9.83
C PHE A 67 -16.90 51.70 -8.34
N VAL A 68 -16.16 52.68 -7.87
CA VAL A 68 -16.52 53.42 -6.65
C VAL A 68 -17.60 54.45 -7.01
N LYS A 69 -18.87 54.11 -6.89
CA LYS A 69 -19.96 55.08 -6.63
C LYS A 69 -20.47 54.80 -5.22
N GLU A 70 -20.45 55.86 -4.40
CA GLU A 70 -20.94 55.87 -3.04
C GLU A 70 -22.34 55.28 -2.97
N VAL A 71 -22.50 54.20 -2.19
CA VAL A 71 -23.77 53.60 -1.78
C VAL A 71 -23.72 53.45 -0.25
N PRO A 72 -24.80 53.79 0.49
CA PRO A 72 -24.78 53.92 1.93
C PRO A 72 -24.47 52.58 2.63
N ILE A 73 -23.74 52.69 3.76
CA ILE A 73 -23.32 51.60 4.63
C ILE A 73 -24.52 50.74 5.03
N ALA A 74 -24.73 49.64 4.29
CA ALA A 74 -25.56 48.54 4.73
C ALA A 74 -24.64 47.50 5.39
N LYS A 75 -25.00 47.07 6.59
CA LYS A 75 -24.39 46.07 7.45
C LYS A 75 -23.51 45.07 6.72
N THR A 76 -22.25 45.09 7.07
CA THR A 76 -21.27 44.04 6.71
C THR A 76 -21.83 42.69 7.15
N CYS A 77 -22.38 41.91 6.24
CA CYS A 77 -22.55 40.49 6.46
C CYS A 77 -21.13 39.91 6.49
N ILE A 78 -20.62 39.60 7.68
CA ILE A 78 -19.49 38.73 7.86
C ILE A 78 -19.97 37.37 7.38
N ILE A 79 -19.57 36.96 6.16
CA ILE A 79 -19.67 35.57 5.74
C ILE A 79 -18.62 34.86 6.59
N GLU A 80 -19.09 34.23 7.68
CA GLU A 80 -18.26 33.25 8.39
C GLU A 80 -17.95 32.15 7.35
N ILE A 81 -16.69 32.11 6.91
CA ILE A 81 -16.17 30.96 6.19
C ILE A 81 -16.28 29.82 7.19
N PRO A 82 -17.07 28.77 6.93
CA PRO A 82 -17.11 27.63 7.85
C PRO A 82 -15.68 27.14 8.01
N GLU A 83 -15.25 27.06 9.27
CA GLU A 83 -14.03 26.40 9.66
C GLU A 83 -14.04 25.01 9.00
N PRO A 84 -12.94 24.56 8.35
CA PRO A 84 -12.94 23.24 7.70
C PRO A 84 -13.42 22.24 8.75
N GLU A 85 -14.48 21.49 8.42
CA GLU A 85 -14.97 20.40 9.27
C GLU A 85 -13.74 19.56 9.63
N GLN A 86 -13.40 19.49 10.91
CA GLN A 86 -12.36 18.59 11.38
C GLN A 86 -12.86 17.20 11.03
N GLU A 87 -12.15 16.49 10.15
CA GLU A 87 -12.36 15.08 9.92
C GLU A 87 -12.29 14.40 11.29
N ILE A 88 -13.43 13.87 11.76
CA ILE A 88 -13.47 13.17 13.04
C ILE A 88 -12.77 11.84 12.79
N GLU A 89 -11.49 11.78 13.15
CA GLU A 89 -10.74 10.53 13.20
C GLU A 89 -11.29 9.71 14.37
N ILE A 90 -11.93 8.59 14.09
CA ILE A 90 -12.44 7.69 15.11
C ILE A 90 -11.31 6.74 15.46
N GLN A 91 -10.73 6.93 16.65
CA GLN A 91 -9.73 6.02 17.18
C GLN A 91 -10.39 4.76 17.75
N LEU A 92 -9.89 3.59 17.38
CA LEU A 92 -10.35 2.29 17.85
C LEU A 92 -9.36 1.70 18.85
N GLU A 93 -9.86 0.83 19.74
CA GLU A 93 -9.02 0.18 20.74
C GLU A 93 -8.07 -0.83 20.10
N VAL A 94 -6.81 -0.76 20.49
CA VAL A 94 -5.79 -1.77 20.16
C VAL A 94 -5.75 -2.81 21.27
N PRO A 95 -5.56 -4.12 20.98
CA PRO A 95 -5.40 -5.14 22.00
C PRO A 95 -4.22 -4.85 22.94
N ASP A 96 -4.42 -5.05 24.26
CA ASP A 96 -3.36 -4.90 25.27
C ASP A 96 -2.49 -6.18 25.35
N CYS A 97 -1.85 -6.53 24.22
CA CYS A 97 -0.94 -7.68 24.12
C CYS A 97 -0.03 -7.46 22.91
N ASP A 98 0.92 -8.37 22.67
CA ASP A 98 1.77 -8.32 21.50
C ASP A 98 0.93 -8.37 20.20
N THR A 99 1.14 -7.41 19.31
CA THR A 99 0.48 -7.27 18.00
C THR A 99 1.50 -7.20 16.86
N SER A 100 2.73 -7.63 17.13
CA SER A 100 3.82 -7.54 16.17
C SER A 100 3.67 -8.50 14.99
N PHE A 101 2.97 -9.62 15.16
CA PHE A 101 2.74 -10.58 14.09
C PHE A 101 1.60 -10.12 13.17
N LYS A 102 1.86 -10.08 11.86
CA LYS A 102 0.88 -9.73 10.83
C LYS A 102 0.87 -10.84 9.79
N ALA A 103 -0.15 -11.71 9.86
CA ALA A 103 -0.34 -12.79 8.91
C ALA A 103 -0.66 -12.27 7.50
N TYR A 104 -0.72 -13.19 6.56
CA TYR A 104 -1.17 -12.91 5.20
C TYR A 104 -2.03 -14.05 4.65
N MET A 105 -2.85 -13.71 3.66
CA MET A 105 -3.68 -14.65 2.89
C MET A 105 -3.49 -14.36 1.40
N ASP A 106 -3.39 -15.42 0.60
CA ASP A 106 -3.32 -15.28 -0.86
C ASP A 106 -4.65 -14.77 -1.43
N TYR A 107 -4.60 -13.75 -2.29
CA TYR A 107 -5.80 -13.15 -2.90
C TYR A 107 -6.61 -14.15 -3.74
N ASN A 108 -5.99 -15.22 -4.23
CA ASN A 108 -6.66 -16.26 -5.00
C ASN A 108 -7.66 -17.09 -4.17
N TYR A 109 -7.64 -16.98 -2.85
CA TYR A 109 -8.68 -17.60 -2.00
C TYR A 109 -10.00 -16.82 -1.98
N ILE A 110 -10.02 -15.58 -2.47
CA ILE A 110 -11.23 -14.76 -2.64
C ILE A 110 -11.85 -15.11 -4.00
N THR A 111 -12.70 -16.15 -4.03
CA THR A 111 -13.19 -16.77 -5.27
C THR A 111 -14.65 -16.51 -5.57
N ASP A 112 -15.44 -16.01 -4.62
CA ASP A 112 -16.87 -15.72 -4.81
C ASP A 112 -17.04 -14.39 -5.54
N ASP A 113 -17.33 -14.45 -6.84
CA ASP A 113 -17.47 -13.32 -7.74
C ASP A 113 -18.73 -12.46 -7.51
N THR A 114 -19.55 -12.84 -6.53
CA THR A 114 -20.74 -12.07 -6.11
C THR A 114 -20.46 -11.15 -4.91
N THR A 115 -19.23 -11.14 -4.40
CA THR A 115 -18.86 -10.43 -3.17
C THR A 115 -18.09 -9.12 -3.44
N ALA A 116 -18.24 -8.15 -2.53
CA ALA A 116 -17.46 -6.93 -2.56
C ALA A 116 -15.94 -7.18 -2.39
N GLN A 117 -15.56 -8.24 -1.66
CA GLN A 117 -14.17 -8.68 -1.52
C GLN A 117 -13.57 -9.00 -2.88
N TRP A 118 -14.27 -9.80 -3.69
CA TRP A 118 -13.81 -10.16 -5.03
C TRP A 118 -13.75 -8.93 -5.95
N GLU A 119 -14.76 -8.05 -5.92
CA GLU A 119 -14.78 -6.82 -6.71
C GLU A 119 -13.56 -5.93 -6.39
N LEU A 120 -13.21 -5.78 -5.10
CA LEU A 120 -12.02 -5.03 -4.71
C LEU A 120 -10.73 -5.67 -5.23
N GLN A 121 -10.62 -7.00 -5.24
CA GLN A 121 -9.44 -7.67 -5.77
C GLN A 121 -9.28 -7.50 -7.28
N GLN A 122 -10.38 -7.25 -8.04
CA GLN A 122 -10.29 -6.98 -9.48
C GLN A 122 -9.61 -5.64 -9.81
N ILE A 123 -9.72 -4.65 -8.91
CA ILE A 123 -9.11 -3.32 -9.07
C ILE A 123 -7.81 -3.16 -8.29
N ALA A 124 -7.51 -4.10 -7.38
CA ALA A 124 -6.26 -4.11 -6.65
C ALA A 124 -5.09 -4.52 -7.56
N TYR A 125 -3.92 -3.97 -7.30
CA TYR A 125 -2.66 -4.38 -7.94
C TYR A 125 -1.71 -4.97 -6.90
N THR A 126 -0.76 -5.78 -7.34
CA THR A 126 0.31 -6.32 -6.49
C THR A 126 1.51 -5.38 -6.55
N ASP A 127 2.02 -4.94 -5.40
CA ASP A 127 3.21 -4.11 -5.33
C ASP A 127 4.52 -4.95 -5.41
N GLU A 128 5.67 -4.28 -5.35
CA GLU A 128 6.99 -4.90 -5.45
C GLU A 128 7.32 -5.85 -4.28
N TYR A 129 6.55 -5.82 -3.19
CA TYR A 129 6.68 -6.69 -2.02
C TYR A 129 5.71 -7.88 -2.05
N GLY A 130 4.88 -8.00 -3.08
CA GLY A 130 3.85 -9.02 -3.19
C GLY A 130 2.55 -8.68 -2.45
N LEU A 131 2.37 -7.46 -1.97
CA LEU A 131 1.19 -7.03 -1.24
C LEU A 131 0.12 -6.46 -2.18
N ARG A 132 -1.15 -6.81 -1.96
CA ARG A 132 -2.27 -6.26 -2.72
C ARG A 132 -2.61 -4.87 -2.23
N LYS A 133 -2.84 -3.94 -3.17
CA LYS A 133 -3.11 -2.52 -2.87
C LYS A 133 -4.20 -1.95 -3.77
N ILE A 134 -4.92 -0.95 -3.22
CA ILE A 134 -5.81 -0.07 -3.97
C ILE A 134 -5.35 1.37 -3.71
N GLY A 135 -4.85 2.04 -4.76
CA GLY A 135 -4.19 3.32 -4.58
C GLY A 135 -2.97 3.22 -3.66
N THR A 136 -2.98 3.90 -2.52
CA THR A 136 -1.91 3.83 -1.50
C THR A 136 -2.17 2.82 -0.40
N ASP A 137 -3.42 2.31 -0.29
CA ASP A 137 -3.87 1.51 0.83
C ASP A 137 -3.58 0.02 0.61
N TYR A 138 -3.08 -0.65 1.64
CA TYR A 138 -2.87 -2.10 1.63
C TYR A 138 -4.18 -2.82 1.88
N CYS A 139 -4.45 -3.86 1.08
CA CYS A 139 -5.60 -4.73 1.27
C CYS A 139 -5.40 -5.62 2.49
N VAL A 140 -6.34 -5.59 3.44
CA VAL A 140 -6.27 -6.41 4.67
C VAL A 140 -7.63 -7.03 5.01
N ALA A 141 -7.57 -8.10 5.83
CA ALA A 141 -8.70 -8.63 6.58
C ALA A 141 -8.58 -8.25 8.06
N VAL A 142 -9.71 -7.91 8.67
CA VAL A 142 -9.82 -7.57 10.10
C VAL A 142 -10.96 -8.34 10.75
N GLY A 143 -10.96 -8.40 12.09
CA GLY A 143 -12.10 -8.93 12.87
C GLY A 143 -13.28 -7.95 12.87
N SER A 144 -14.49 -8.47 13.11
CA SER A 144 -15.76 -7.71 13.07
C SER A 144 -15.83 -6.56 14.07
N TYR A 145 -15.00 -6.57 15.12
CA TYR A 145 -14.85 -5.42 16.03
C TYR A 145 -14.40 -4.14 15.32
N TYR A 146 -13.49 -4.23 14.35
CA TYR A 146 -12.96 -3.06 13.64
C TYR A 146 -13.86 -2.66 12.49
N SER A 147 -14.37 -3.61 11.73
CA SER A 147 -15.27 -3.37 10.62
C SER A 147 -16.03 -4.65 10.23
N GLU A 148 -17.29 -4.46 9.84
CA GLU A 148 -18.11 -5.46 9.15
C GLU A 148 -18.30 -5.07 7.67
N THR A 149 -17.63 -3.99 7.21
CA THR A 149 -17.85 -3.40 5.88
C THR A 149 -16.57 -3.41 5.07
N VAL A 150 -16.60 -4.10 3.93
CA VAL A 150 -15.54 -4.07 2.93
C VAL A 150 -15.47 -2.68 2.28
N GLY A 151 -14.25 -2.16 2.08
CA GLY A 151 -14.01 -0.84 1.51
C GLY A 151 -13.75 0.26 2.55
N GLU A 152 -13.99 0.02 3.84
CA GLU A 152 -13.60 0.97 4.89
C GLU A 152 -12.08 1.10 4.99
N ARG A 153 -11.61 2.28 5.37
CA ARG A 153 -10.19 2.63 5.39
C ARG A 153 -9.73 2.97 6.79
N PHE A 154 -8.50 2.59 7.10
CA PHE A 154 -7.89 2.86 8.41
C PHE A 154 -6.45 3.32 8.24
N LYS A 155 -6.02 4.21 9.12
CA LYS A 155 -4.61 4.55 9.34
C LYS A 155 -4.10 3.71 10.50
N ILE A 156 -2.95 3.10 10.32
CA ILE A 156 -2.27 2.27 11.30
C ILE A 156 -0.95 2.92 11.68
N THR A 157 -0.69 3.04 12.97
CA THR A 157 0.60 3.49 13.51
C THR A 157 1.23 2.37 14.32
N LEU A 158 2.52 2.14 14.12
CA LEU A 158 3.32 1.16 14.85
C LEU A 158 4.17 1.83 15.95
N ASP A 159 4.67 1.04 16.88
CA ASP A 159 5.51 1.48 18.00
C ASP A 159 6.90 2.01 17.59
N ASN A 160 7.30 1.81 16.33
CA ASN A 160 8.50 2.36 15.71
C ASN A 160 8.23 3.65 14.90
N ASP A 161 7.07 4.30 15.10
CA ASP A 161 6.57 5.48 14.36
C ASP A 161 6.30 5.25 12.87
N SER A 162 6.31 4.00 12.39
CA SER A 162 5.87 3.70 11.03
C SER A 162 4.36 3.88 10.90
N GLU A 163 3.93 4.54 9.83
CA GLU A 163 2.52 4.74 9.50
C GLU A 163 2.21 4.17 8.11
N PHE A 164 1.03 3.59 7.97
CA PHE A 164 0.50 3.16 6.67
C PHE A 164 -1.03 3.12 6.71
N THR A 165 -1.63 3.20 5.53
CA THR A 165 -3.08 3.09 5.38
C THR A 165 -3.46 1.72 4.84
N VAL A 166 -4.61 1.23 5.30
CA VAL A 166 -5.19 -0.04 4.86
C VAL A 166 -6.63 0.16 4.39
N ILE A 167 -7.05 -0.71 3.50
CA ILE A 167 -8.45 -0.85 3.08
C ILE A 167 -8.94 -2.25 3.43
N ILE A 168 -10.10 -2.33 4.07
CA ILE A 168 -10.70 -3.61 4.41
C ILE A 168 -11.17 -4.26 3.12
N SER A 169 -10.52 -5.34 2.73
CA SER A 169 -10.81 -6.07 1.51
C SER A 169 -11.25 -7.52 1.78
N ASP A 170 -11.21 -7.94 3.05
CA ASP A 170 -11.79 -9.17 3.53
C ASP A 170 -12.12 -9.07 5.03
N LEU A 171 -12.87 -10.03 5.55
CA LEU A 171 -13.33 -10.05 6.94
C LEU A 171 -12.95 -11.40 7.58
N LYS A 172 -12.30 -11.33 8.75
CA LYS A 172 -12.04 -12.54 9.54
C LYS A 172 -13.35 -13.09 10.10
N LYS A 173 -13.51 -14.39 10.05
CA LYS A 173 -14.64 -15.02 10.70
C LYS A 173 -14.47 -14.97 12.22
N ASP A 174 -15.54 -14.65 12.94
CA ASP A 174 -15.54 -14.53 14.40
C ASP A 174 -15.07 -15.82 15.09
N GLU A 175 -15.34 -16.99 14.50
CA GLU A 175 -14.86 -18.30 15.00
C GLU A 175 -13.33 -18.45 14.98
N HIS A 176 -12.62 -17.60 14.24
CA HIS A 176 -11.16 -17.59 14.12
C HIS A 176 -10.51 -16.43 14.90
N THR A 177 -11.31 -15.66 15.64
CA THR A 177 -10.84 -14.51 16.42
C THR A 177 -10.99 -14.73 17.92
N ASP A 178 -10.47 -13.81 18.72
CA ASP A 178 -10.67 -13.77 20.17
C ASP A 178 -12.15 -13.51 20.52
N SER A 179 -12.49 -13.62 21.80
CA SER A 179 -13.89 -13.44 22.27
C SER A 179 -14.44 -12.04 22.05
N SER A 180 -13.61 -11.07 21.70
CA SER A 180 -13.99 -9.69 21.36
C SER A 180 -13.92 -9.40 19.86
N ASN A 181 -13.65 -10.39 19.04
CA ASN A 181 -13.54 -10.32 17.57
C ASN A 181 -12.52 -9.29 17.08
N ARG A 182 -11.43 -9.07 17.83
CA ARG A 182 -10.40 -8.09 17.50
C ARG A 182 -9.22 -8.68 16.73
N TYR A 183 -8.82 -9.91 17.04
CA TYR A 183 -7.63 -10.52 16.46
C TYR A 183 -7.72 -12.04 16.39
N SER A 184 -6.99 -12.65 15.46
CA SER A 184 -6.75 -14.09 15.50
C SER A 184 -5.55 -14.38 16.41
N PRO A 185 -5.69 -15.24 17.43
CA PRO A 185 -4.57 -15.56 18.31
C PRO A 185 -3.51 -16.37 17.55
N VAL A 186 -2.24 -16.00 17.73
CA VAL A 186 -1.09 -16.73 17.21
C VAL A 186 -0.38 -17.44 18.35
N TYR A 187 -0.06 -18.70 18.16
CA TYR A 187 0.60 -19.52 19.16
C TYR A 187 1.99 -19.95 18.67
N ASP A 188 2.91 -20.11 19.60
CA ASP A 188 4.24 -20.65 19.32
C ASP A 188 4.22 -22.18 19.15
N GLU A 189 5.39 -22.79 18.93
CA GLU A 189 5.55 -24.24 18.77
C GLU A 189 5.18 -25.05 20.02
N ASN A 190 5.11 -24.43 21.20
CA ASN A 190 4.71 -25.05 22.46
C ASN A 190 3.21 -24.90 22.72
N GLY A 191 2.48 -24.17 21.87
CA GLY A 191 1.07 -23.84 22.06
C GLY A 191 0.82 -22.68 23.01
N GLU A 192 1.85 -21.90 23.35
CA GLU A 192 1.74 -20.70 24.17
C GLU A 192 1.34 -19.51 23.28
N PHE A 193 0.49 -18.60 23.82
CA PHE A 193 0.11 -17.39 23.09
C PHE A 193 1.35 -16.54 22.78
N TYR A 194 1.54 -16.25 21.51
CA TYR A 194 2.71 -15.50 21.00
C TYR A 194 2.34 -14.05 20.63
N SER A 195 1.29 -13.85 19.83
CA SER A 195 0.91 -12.53 19.35
C SER A 195 -0.56 -12.49 18.90
N ALA A 196 -1.12 -11.30 18.83
CA ALA A 196 -2.44 -11.01 18.28
C ALA A 196 -2.31 -10.59 16.80
N ASN A 197 -2.76 -11.43 15.87
CA ASN A 197 -2.85 -11.07 14.46
C ASN A 197 -4.09 -10.19 14.23
N VAL A 198 -3.94 -8.87 14.38
CA VAL A 198 -5.02 -7.88 14.16
C VAL A 198 -5.29 -7.72 12.68
N LEU A 199 -4.24 -7.47 11.90
CA LEU A 199 -4.28 -7.26 10.46
C LEU A 199 -3.75 -8.49 9.72
N GLU A 200 -4.53 -9.03 8.81
CA GLU A 200 -4.09 -10.07 7.89
C GLU A 200 -4.01 -9.51 6.47
N PHE A 201 -2.80 -9.43 5.94
CA PHE A 201 -2.57 -8.81 4.64
C PHE A 201 -3.05 -9.71 3.49
N ILE A 202 -3.71 -9.13 2.49
CA ILE A 202 -4.01 -9.83 1.26
C ILE A 202 -2.82 -9.67 0.32
N VAL A 203 -2.33 -10.79 -0.19
CA VAL A 203 -1.05 -10.86 -0.92
C VAL A 203 -1.17 -11.69 -2.20
N ASP A 204 -0.18 -11.56 -3.06
CA ASP A 204 0.15 -12.49 -4.13
C ASP A 204 1.35 -13.32 -3.65
N THR A 205 1.08 -14.55 -3.21
CA THR A 205 2.12 -15.39 -2.59
C THR A 205 3.26 -15.75 -3.53
N ASP A 206 3.03 -15.73 -4.85
CA ASP A 206 4.08 -15.99 -5.85
C ASP A 206 5.11 -14.84 -5.92
N GLN A 207 4.78 -13.66 -5.42
CA GLN A 207 5.63 -12.47 -5.43
C GLN A 207 6.21 -12.11 -4.05
N LEU A 208 5.84 -12.84 -3.00
CA LEU A 208 6.35 -12.60 -1.65
C LEU A 208 7.86 -12.93 -1.55
N HIS A 209 8.56 -12.17 -0.73
CA HIS A 209 9.93 -12.52 -0.35
C HIS A 209 9.95 -13.86 0.40
N SER A 210 10.92 -14.74 0.09
CA SER A 210 11.02 -16.09 0.66
C SER A 210 11.05 -16.11 2.20
N MET A 211 11.60 -15.08 2.84
CA MET A 211 11.61 -14.98 4.31
C MET A 211 10.21 -14.70 4.87
N VAL A 212 9.38 -13.91 4.18
CA VAL A 212 7.96 -13.71 4.57
C VAL A 212 7.24 -15.04 4.54
N THR A 213 7.42 -15.82 3.48
CA THR A 213 6.83 -17.15 3.35
C THR A 213 7.34 -18.12 4.43
N THR A 214 8.65 -18.06 4.76
CA THR A 214 9.24 -18.92 5.79
C THR A 214 8.75 -18.59 7.19
N LEU A 215 8.60 -17.27 7.51
CA LEU A 215 8.19 -16.80 8.83
C LEU A 215 6.67 -16.71 8.98
N GLY A 216 5.91 -16.79 7.91
CA GLY A 216 4.45 -16.68 7.91
C GLY A 216 3.93 -15.28 8.23
N THR A 217 4.77 -14.24 8.14
CA THR A 217 4.40 -12.88 8.53
C THR A 217 5.02 -11.82 7.62
N VAL A 218 4.24 -10.79 7.29
CA VAL A 218 4.72 -9.61 6.55
C VAL A 218 5.52 -8.65 7.44
N SER A 219 5.54 -8.87 8.75
CA SER A 219 6.36 -8.09 9.70
C SER A 219 7.88 -8.24 9.47
N TYR A 220 8.28 -9.16 8.60
CA TYR A 220 9.65 -9.22 8.07
C TYR A 220 10.06 -7.95 7.31
N TYR A 221 9.11 -7.27 6.67
CA TYR A 221 9.38 -5.99 6.02
C TYR A 221 9.43 -4.88 7.07
N ASN A 222 10.52 -4.11 7.12
CA ASN A 222 10.75 -3.04 8.12
C ASN A 222 9.56 -2.08 8.29
N LYS A 223 8.81 -1.84 7.21
CA LYS A 223 7.63 -0.99 7.23
C LYS A 223 6.50 -1.52 8.13
N PHE A 224 6.43 -2.84 8.34
CA PHE A 224 5.38 -3.51 9.11
C PHE A 224 5.91 -4.17 10.39
N GLU A 225 7.20 -3.96 10.69
CA GLU A 225 7.83 -4.43 11.92
C GLU A 225 7.33 -3.62 13.13
N GLY A 226 7.04 -4.28 14.25
CA GLY A 226 6.62 -3.66 15.50
C GLY A 226 5.15 -3.87 15.84
N ASN A 227 4.76 -3.38 17.02
CA ASN A 227 3.40 -3.47 17.53
C ASN A 227 2.51 -2.37 16.97
N ILE A 228 1.22 -2.66 16.81
CA ILE A 228 0.22 -1.65 16.49
C ILE A 228 -0.05 -0.84 17.75
N VAL A 229 0.07 0.50 17.66
CA VAL A 229 -0.21 1.43 18.79
C VAL A 229 -1.41 2.32 18.51
N SER A 230 -1.81 2.48 17.24
CA SER A 230 -3.02 3.22 16.87
C SER A 230 -3.72 2.59 15.67
N ILE A 231 -5.05 2.58 15.70
CA ILE A 231 -5.95 2.23 14.60
C ILE A 231 -6.98 3.33 14.49
N GLU A 232 -6.92 4.12 13.42
CA GLU A 232 -7.79 5.27 13.18
C GLU A 232 -8.61 5.05 11.93
N LYS A 233 -9.95 5.13 12.05
CA LYS A 233 -10.83 5.08 10.89
C LYS A 233 -10.75 6.40 10.14
N ILE A 234 -10.50 6.34 8.83
CA ILE A 234 -10.42 7.49 7.94
C ILE A 234 -11.53 7.44 6.88
N ASN A 235 -12.06 8.60 6.53
CA ASN A 235 -13.13 8.74 5.53
C ASN A 235 -12.59 8.85 4.11
#